data_9410662e246affcfe7241a27dd828802
#
_entry.id   9410662e246affcfe7241a27dd828802
#
_cell.length_a   1.000
_cell.length_b   1.000
_cell.length_c   1.000
_cell.angle_alpha   90.00
_cell.angle_beta   90.00
_cell.angle_gamma   90.00
#
_symmetry.space_group_name_H-M   'P 1'
#
loop_
_entity.id
_entity.type
_entity.pdbx_description
1 polymer ?
#
loop_
_entity_poly.entity_id
_entity_poly.type
_entity_poly.pdbx_seq_one_letter_code
_entity_poly.pdbx_strand_id
1 'polypeptide(L)'
;MRLPARGTWCMILWTDAARADGWTDDGEEHAQVIEITTGMVRGKTADKKLRIASTVSLGIEDGSVYYVLGEVEIPIGTIACWYQIKEPPEEAARKS
;
A
#
# COMPACT_ATOMS: atom_id res chain seq x y z
N MET A 1 6.92 -15.42 -0.93
CA MET A 1 6.39 -14.38 -1.86
C MET A 1 7.43 -13.30 -2.07
N ARG A 2 7.60 -12.93 -3.30
CA ARG A 2 8.48 -11.81 -3.62
C ARG A 2 7.74 -10.49 -3.37
N LEU A 3 8.32 -9.62 -2.58
CA LEU A 3 7.71 -8.32 -2.26
C LEU A 3 8.09 -7.26 -3.29
N PRO A 4 7.23 -6.26 -3.49
CA PRO A 4 7.58 -5.16 -4.39
C PRO A 4 8.74 -4.34 -3.83
N ALA A 5 9.58 -3.87 -4.71
CA ALA A 5 10.73 -3.05 -4.34
C ALA A 5 10.30 -1.64 -3.94
N ARG A 6 11.11 -0.99 -3.13
CA ARG A 6 10.90 0.41 -2.77
C ARG A 6 10.76 1.26 -4.03
N GLY A 7 9.79 2.13 -4.03
CA GLY A 7 9.49 2.99 -5.17
C GLY A 7 8.49 2.41 -6.16
N THR A 8 8.11 1.15 -6.01
CA THR A 8 7.14 0.52 -6.89
C THR A 8 5.73 1.02 -6.57
N TRP A 9 4.99 1.39 -7.60
CA TRP A 9 3.56 1.68 -7.46
C TRP A 9 2.80 0.38 -7.63
N CYS A 10 1.98 0.06 -6.66
CA CYS A 10 1.33 -1.24 -6.63
C CYS A 10 -0.02 -1.20 -5.94
N MET A 11 -0.78 -2.26 -6.18
CA MET A 11 -2.02 -2.56 -5.48
C MET A 11 -1.78 -3.84 -4.69
N ILE A 12 -2.06 -3.78 -3.39
CA ILE A 12 -1.80 -4.90 -2.49
C ILE A 12 -3.12 -5.41 -1.93
N LEU A 13 -3.34 -6.70 -2.05
CA LEU A 13 -4.49 -7.38 -1.48
C LEU A 13 -4.01 -8.13 -0.24
N TRP A 14 -4.61 -7.81 0.90
CA TRP A 14 -4.20 -8.39 2.17
C TRP A 14 -5.41 -8.60 3.07
N THR A 15 -5.25 -9.39 4.12
CA THR A 15 -6.32 -9.67 5.07
C THR A 15 -6.04 -8.95 6.38
N ASP A 16 -7.09 -8.31 6.90
CA ASP A 16 -7.01 -7.61 8.18
C ASP A 16 -7.87 -8.37 9.19
N ALA A 17 -7.22 -9.27 9.90
CA ALA A 17 -7.93 -10.13 10.87
C ALA A 17 -8.55 -9.33 12.00
N ALA A 18 -7.91 -8.28 12.46
CA ALA A 18 -8.43 -7.45 13.52
C ALA A 18 -9.73 -6.77 13.11
N ARG A 19 -9.78 -6.32 11.86
CA ARG A 19 -10.98 -5.68 11.35
C ARG A 19 -12.10 -6.67 11.10
N ALA A 20 -11.75 -7.85 10.60
CA ALA A 20 -12.72 -8.91 10.40
C ALA A 20 -13.38 -9.31 11.71
N ASP A 21 -12.62 -9.40 12.78
CA ASP A 21 -13.12 -9.80 14.09
C ASP A 21 -14.10 -8.81 14.71
N GLY A 22 -14.00 -7.55 14.33
CA GLY A 22 -14.85 -6.52 14.89
C GLY A 22 -16.20 -6.36 14.20
N TRP A 23 -16.50 -7.15 13.20
CA TRP A 23 -17.61 -6.86 12.32
C TRP A 23 -18.84 -7.72 12.50
N THR A 24 -18.72 -8.84 13.16
CA THR A 24 -19.86 -9.71 13.28
C THR A 24 -20.27 -9.82 14.75
N ASP A 25 -21.43 -9.40 15.00
CA ASP A 25 -22.04 -9.53 16.33
C ASP A 25 -23.24 -10.46 16.30
N ASP A 26 -23.48 -11.13 15.18
CA ASP A 26 -24.61 -12.02 15.00
C ASP A 26 -24.23 -13.49 15.16
N GLY A 27 -22.99 -13.78 15.48
CA GLY A 27 -22.56 -15.16 15.72
C GLY A 27 -22.22 -15.95 14.47
N GLU A 28 -22.26 -15.34 13.31
CA GLU A 28 -21.88 -16.02 12.10
C GLU A 28 -20.36 -16.16 11.99
N GLU A 29 -19.93 -17.15 11.22
CA GLU A 29 -18.52 -17.28 10.91
C GLU A 29 -18.02 -16.02 10.24
N HIS A 30 -16.87 -15.56 10.71
CA HIS A 30 -16.27 -14.36 10.14
C HIS A 30 -15.79 -14.63 8.73
N ALA A 31 -16.37 -13.96 7.76
CA ALA A 31 -15.80 -13.94 6.44
C ALA A 31 -14.47 -13.20 6.50
N GLN A 32 -13.47 -13.70 5.79
CA GLN A 32 -12.21 -12.98 5.69
C GLN A 32 -12.44 -11.69 4.93
N VAL A 33 -11.99 -10.60 5.52
CA VAL A 33 -12.08 -9.29 4.89
C VAL A 33 -10.81 -9.06 4.10
N ILE A 34 -10.96 -8.80 2.81
CA ILE A 34 -9.85 -8.46 1.94
C ILE A 34 -9.75 -6.96 1.87
N GLU A 35 -8.62 -6.44 2.28
CA GLU A 35 -8.31 -5.03 2.12
C GLU A 35 -7.52 -4.83 0.85
N ILE A 36 -7.78 -3.73 0.16
CA ILE A 36 -7.04 -3.35 -1.04
C ILE A 36 -6.36 -2.02 -0.77
N THR A 37 -5.05 -2.02 -0.83
CA THR A 37 -4.26 -0.81 -0.61
C THR A 37 -3.46 -0.52 -1.87
N THR A 38 -3.57 0.69 -2.37
CA THR A 38 -2.81 1.15 -3.54
C THR A 38 -1.88 2.28 -3.14
N GLY A 39 -0.71 2.31 -3.73
CA GLY A 39 0.24 3.37 -3.48
C GLY A 39 1.66 2.97 -3.85
N MET A 40 2.60 3.75 -3.36
CA MET A 40 4.01 3.54 -3.62
C MET A 40 4.67 2.90 -2.41
N VAL A 41 5.47 1.86 -2.67
CA VAL A 41 6.21 1.17 -1.62
C VAL A 41 7.30 2.08 -1.06
N ARG A 42 7.27 2.26 0.26
CA ARG A 42 8.28 3.07 0.96
C ARG A 42 9.38 2.21 1.57
N GLY A 43 9.11 0.94 1.75
CA GLY A 43 10.09 0.03 2.31
C GLY A 43 9.48 -0.93 3.31
N LYS A 44 10.33 -1.68 3.93
CA LYS A 44 9.96 -2.70 4.90
C LYS A 44 10.45 -2.27 6.28
N THR A 45 9.62 -2.44 7.30
CA THR A 45 10.00 -2.11 8.67
C THR A 45 10.71 -3.29 9.33
N ALA A 46 11.38 -3.02 10.47
CA ALA A 46 12.07 -4.05 11.21
C ALA A 46 11.10 -5.11 11.78
N ASP A 47 9.86 -4.74 12.04
CA ASP A 47 8.85 -5.65 12.57
C ASP A 47 7.99 -6.29 11.46
N LYS A 48 8.56 -6.40 10.27
CA LYS A 48 7.99 -7.14 9.14
C LYS A 48 6.66 -6.58 8.64
N LYS A 49 6.61 -5.29 8.47
CA LYS A 49 5.51 -4.60 7.82
C LYS A 49 5.98 -3.92 6.55
N LEU A 50 5.11 -3.86 5.55
CA LEU A 50 5.38 -3.15 4.31
C LEU A 50 4.72 -1.78 4.39
N ARG A 51 5.49 -0.73 4.16
CA ARG A 51 5.00 0.65 4.23
C ARG A 51 4.62 1.13 2.85
N ILE A 52 3.39 1.60 2.72
CA ILE A 52 2.82 2.08 1.46
C ILE A 52 2.34 3.51 1.65
N ALA A 53 2.73 4.38 0.73
CA ALA A 53 2.26 5.78 0.72
C ALA A 53 1.15 5.93 -0.30
N SER A 54 0.00 6.43 0.14
CA SER A 54 -1.14 6.64 -0.76
C SER A 54 -1.04 7.93 -1.54
N THR A 55 -0.32 8.92 -1.01
CA THR A 55 -0.12 10.19 -1.67
C THR A 55 1.35 10.56 -1.63
N VAL A 56 1.88 10.91 -2.79
CA VAL A 56 3.30 11.24 -2.92
C VAL A 56 3.40 12.60 -3.62
N SER A 57 4.18 13.50 -3.03
CA SER A 57 4.47 14.79 -3.65
C SER A 57 5.78 14.69 -4.40
N LEU A 58 5.73 15.00 -5.69
CA LEU A 58 6.90 14.94 -6.56
C LEU A 58 7.38 16.33 -6.89
N GLY A 59 8.68 16.48 -7.01
CA GLY A 59 9.28 17.72 -7.50
C GLY A 59 8.92 17.93 -8.97
N ILE A 60 8.52 19.14 -9.31
CA ILE A 60 8.10 19.45 -10.67
C ILE A 60 9.26 19.32 -11.65
N GLU A 61 10.45 19.69 -11.22
CA GLU A 61 11.60 19.72 -12.12
C GLU A 61 12.27 18.37 -12.32
N ASP A 62 12.43 17.60 -11.24
CA ASP A 62 13.24 16.39 -11.28
C ASP A 62 12.47 15.12 -10.96
N GLY A 63 11.18 15.24 -10.59
CA GLY A 63 10.39 14.08 -10.24
C GLY A 63 10.77 13.42 -8.92
N SER A 64 11.64 14.05 -8.14
CA SER A 64 12.02 13.48 -6.85
C SER A 64 10.85 13.51 -5.86
N VAL A 65 10.86 12.60 -4.90
CA VAL A 65 9.82 12.55 -3.88
C VAL A 65 10.13 13.60 -2.82
N TYR A 66 9.21 14.55 -2.66
CA TYR A 66 9.32 15.55 -1.61
C TYR A 66 8.87 15.02 -0.27
N TYR A 67 7.65 14.55 -0.20
CA TYR A 67 7.15 13.90 1.00
C TYR A 67 5.93 13.05 0.66
N VAL A 68 5.51 12.27 1.61
CA VAL A 68 4.41 11.33 1.44
C VAL A 68 3.34 11.58 2.50
N LEU A 69 2.10 11.26 2.14
CA LEU A 69 0.96 11.36 3.05
C LEU A 69 0.18 10.06 3.01
N GLY A 70 -0.54 9.79 4.07
CA GLY A 70 -1.39 8.63 4.11
C GLY A 70 -0.63 7.32 4.11
N GLU A 71 0.43 7.24 4.88
CA GLU A 71 1.22 6.02 4.94
C GLU A 71 0.51 4.94 5.72
N VAL A 72 0.50 3.73 5.16
CA VAL A 72 -0.10 2.55 5.75
C VAL A 72 0.97 1.49 5.93
N GLU A 73 0.95 0.79 7.05
CA GLU A 73 1.84 -0.34 7.31
C GLU A 73 1.03 -1.62 7.24
N ILE A 74 1.41 -2.51 6.33
CA ILE A 74 0.73 -3.77 6.11
C ILE A 74 1.60 -4.90 6.62
N PRO A 75 1.11 -5.72 7.58
CA PRO A 75 1.88 -6.88 8.02
C PRO A 75 2.14 -7.82 6.83
N ILE A 76 3.41 -8.14 6.60
CA ILE A 76 3.80 -8.90 5.40
C ILE A 76 3.12 -10.25 5.34
N GLY A 77 2.95 -10.90 6.48
CA GLY A 77 2.30 -12.21 6.53
C GLY A 77 0.83 -12.21 6.13
N THR A 78 0.20 -11.06 6.03
CA THR A 78 -1.21 -10.95 5.64
C THR A 78 -1.41 -10.68 4.17
N ILE A 79 -0.34 -10.46 3.42
CA ILE A 79 -0.42 -10.13 2.00
C ILE A 79 -0.74 -11.39 1.21
N ALA A 80 -1.85 -11.37 0.49
CA ALA A 80 -2.23 -12.47 -0.39
C ALA A 80 -1.52 -12.38 -1.74
N CYS A 81 -1.55 -11.20 -2.34
CA CYS A 81 -0.88 -10.95 -3.62
C CYS A 81 -0.76 -9.45 -3.84
N TRP A 82 0.03 -9.07 -4.82
CA TRP A 82 0.16 -7.67 -5.20
C TRP A 82 0.36 -7.57 -6.70
N TYR A 83 0.01 -6.41 -7.24
CA TYR A 83 0.12 -6.13 -8.66
C TYR A 83 0.79 -4.78 -8.83
N GLN A 84 1.74 -4.71 -9.76
CA GLN A 84 2.33 -3.43 -10.10
C GLN A 84 1.34 -2.61 -10.90
N ILE A 85 1.20 -1.33 -10.54
CA ILE A 85 0.39 -0.41 -11.31
C ILE A 85 1.31 0.58 -12.00
N LYS A 86 0.76 1.30 -12.98
CA LYS A 86 1.56 2.23 -13.76
C LYS A 86 1.96 3.43 -12.92
N GLU A 87 3.21 3.82 -13.01
CA GLU A 87 3.70 5.02 -12.37
C GLU A 87 3.04 6.26 -12.95
N PRO A 88 2.84 7.31 -12.13
CA PRO A 88 2.37 8.58 -12.68
C PRO A 88 3.36 9.07 -13.73
N PRO A 89 2.88 9.59 -14.87
CA PRO A 89 3.78 10.09 -15.90
C PRO A 89 4.58 11.27 -15.37
N GLU A 90 5.88 11.25 -15.63
CA GLU A 90 6.76 12.36 -15.27
C GLU A 90 6.27 13.68 -15.86
N GLU A 91 5.73 13.62 -17.07
CA GLU A 91 5.18 14.77 -17.74
C GLU A 91 4.01 15.40 -17.00
N ALA A 92 3.16 14.60 -16.38
CA ALA A 92 2.02 15.11 -15.61
C ALA A 92 2.50 15.90 -14.39
N ALA A 93 3.54 15.41 -13.71
CA ALA A 93 4.11 16.10 -12.58
C ALA A 93 4.71 17.46 -12.97
N ARG A 94 5.32 17.52 -14.15
CA ARG A 94 5.98 18.75 -14.63
C ARG A 94 5.01 19.81 -15.14
N LYS A 95 3.80 19.42 -15.48
CA LYS A 95 2.80 20.35 -16.03
C LYS A 95 1.90 20.98 -15.00
N SER A 96 1.99 20.55 -13.79
CA SER A 96 1.13 21.09 -12.71
C SER A 96 1.65 22.42 -12.14
#